data_78abee66d55cf5f14f3f3dc61c178a94
#
_entry.id   78abee66d55cf5f14f3f3dc61c178a94
#
_cell.length_a   1.000
_cell.length_b   1.000
_cell.length_c   1.000
_cell.angle_alpha   90.00
_cell.angle_beta   90.00
_cell.angle_gamma   90.00
#
_symmetry.space_group_name_H-M   'P 1'
#
loop_
_entity.id
_entity.type
_entity.pdbx_description
1 polymer ?
#
loop_
_entity_poly.entity_id
_entity_poly.type
_entity_poly.pdbx_seq_one_letter_code
_entity_poly.pdbx_strand_id
1 'polypeptide(L)'
;MRGTDKQQSGMFSELSPEERVPEKHPLRAIRGMTDEVLKGLWAKFNELYSITGRPSIAPEKLLRALLLQILYTVRSERLLMEQLQYNLLFRWFVGLNMDEPVWVATVFSKNRDRLLEGEIARLFFAGVLEQARSADLLSDEHFSVDGTLMEAWAGQKSFQRKDGSEKPPPDEAGNPTVDFHGEKRSNETHESTTDADARLARKSGGHEAKLAYCGNVLIENRNGLVVDAELLQANGTAERDAALLMAERMEGSQRVTVAADKGYDTQELVREMRGMNVTPHVAQNDHRRGGSAMDGRTTRQPGYKVSQVKRKRIEEVFGWLKTVGMLPKTRPGGVHTVGWVFTFAAAAYHLVRMRNLLYMPVQSV
;
A
#
# COMPACT_ATOMS: atom_id res chain seq x y z
N MET A 1 -24.88 0.50 -45.09
CA MET A 1 -25.05 1.96 -45.29
C MET A 1 -24.09 2.66 -44.30
N ARG A 2 -23.26 3.56 -44.81
CA ARG A 2 -22.29 4.30 -43.95
C ARG A 2 -23.06 5.29 -43.10
N GLY A 3 -22.86 5.30 -41.76
CA GLY A 3 -23.38 6.32 -40.85
C GLY A 3 -22.80 7.71 -41.17
N THR A 4 -23.54 8.76 -40.89
CA THR A 4 -23.08 10.15 -41.04
C THR A 4 -22.37 10.60 -39.79
N ASP A 5 -21.16 11.18 -39.94
CA ASP A 5 -20.45 11.86 -38.87
C ASP A 5 -21.08 13.24 -38.63
N LYS A 6 -22.16 13.27 -37.81
CA LYS A 6 -22.80 14.50 -37.39
C LYS A 6 -22.25 14.89 -36.00
N GLN A 7 -21.47 15.94 -35.96
CA GLN A 7 -21.01 16.57 -34.72
C GLN A 7 -21.99 17.73 -34.40
N GLN A 8 -22.79 17.55 -33.34
CA GLN A 8 -23.72 18.58 -32.88
C GLN A 8 -23.42 18.91 -31.42
N SER A 9 -23.08 20.14 -31.11
CA SER A 9 -23.04 20.66 -29.75
C SER A 9 -24.45 20.85 -29.24
N GLY A 10 -24.96 19.92 -28.43
CA GLY A 10 -26.24 20.10 -27.74
C GLY A 10 -26.12 21.15 -26.64
N MET A 11 -27.01 22.13 -26.61
CA MET A 11 -27.04 23.19 -25.61
C MET A 11 -27.59 22.72 -24.26
N PHE A 12 -28.34 21.63 -24.24
CA PHE A 12 -28.88 20.98 -23.03
C PHE A 12 -28.71 19.46 -23.15
N SER A 13 -28.17 18.83 -22.10
CA SER A 13 -28.12 17.39 -22.00
C SER A 13 -28.72 16.95 -20.66
N GLU A 14 -29.79 16.16 -20.70
CA GLU A 14 -30.36 15.48 -19.52
C GLU A 14 -29.57 14.20 -19.15
N LEU A 15 -28.30 14.16 -19.51
CA LEU A 15 -27.45 12.98 -19.32
C LEU A 15 -27.04 12.83 -17.85
N SER A 16 -27.61 11.83 -17.17
CA SER A 16 -27.16 11.43 -15.86
C SER A 16 -25.94 10.50 -15.96
N PRO A 17 -24.80 10.80 -15.31
CA PRO A 17 -23.67 9.85 -15.22
C PRO A 17 -24.09 8.50 -14.61
N GLU A 18 -25.07 8.49 -13.69
CA GLU A 18 -25.61 7.28 -13.06
C GLU A 18 -26.24 6.33 -14.09
N GLU A 19 -26.98 6.85 -15.05
CA GLU A 19 -27.64 6.05 -16.10
C GLU A 19 -26.66 5.51 -17.16
N ARG A 20 -25.51 6.20 -17.33
CA ARG A 20 -24.50 5.82 -18.32
C ARG A 20 -23.55 4.75 -17.87
N VAL A 21 -23.33 4.63 -16.57
CA VAL A 21 -22.47 3.56 -16.02
C VAL A 21 -23.27 2.27 -16.00
N PRO A 22 -22.81 1.20 -16.69
CA PRO A 22 -23.52 -0.08 -16.69
C PRO A 22 -23.78 -0.61 -15.28
N GLU A 23 -24.95 -1.20 -15.04
CA GLU A 23 -25.33 -1.76 -13.73
C GLU A 23 -24.31 -2.76 -13.17
N LYS A 24 -23.75 -3.59 -14.06
CA LYS A 24 -22.74 -4.62 -13.70
C LYS A 24 -21.30 -4.10 -13.71
N HIS A 25 -21.09 -2.77 -13.84
CA HIS A 25 -19.74 -2.23 -13.88
C HIS A 25 -19.01 -2.47 -12.54
N PRO A 26 -17.74 -2.97 -12.55
CA PRO A 26 -17.00 -3.30 -11.34
C PRO A 26 -16.91 -2.19 -10.29
N LEU A 27 -16.80 -0.95 -10.73
CA LEU A 27 -16.75 0.20 -9.83
C LEU A 27 -18.03 0.46 -9.05
N ARG A 28 -19.19 -0.10 -9.44
CA ARG A 28 -20.44 0.08 -8.66
C ARG A 28 -20.32 -0.58 -7.28
N ALA A 29 -19.84 -1.82 -7.25
CA ALA A 29 -19.61 -2.52 -6.00
C ALA A 29 -18.53 -1.81 -5.15
N ILE A 30 -17.40 -1.43 -5.78
CA ILE A 30 -16.32 -0.71 -5.09
C ILE A 30 -16.83 0.63 -4.55
N ARG A 31 -17.63 1.38 -5.32
CA ARG A 31 -18.21 2.65 -4.86
C ARG A 31 -19.12 2.45 -3.67
N GLY A 32 -20.02 1.44 -3.72
CA GLY A 32 -20.90 1.12 -2.60
C GLY A 32 -20.14 0.84 -1.31
N MET A 33 -19.14 -0.05 -1.37
CA MET A 33 -18.25 -0.33 -0.22
C MET A 33 -17.51 0.92 0.27
N THR A 34 -16.98 1.72 -0.66
CA THR A 34 -16.30 2.99 -0.34
C THR A 34 -17.25 3.96 0.37
N ASP A 35 -18.45 4.14 -0.13
CA ASP A 35 -19.43 5.08 0.40
C ASP A 35 -19.85 4.72 1.84
N GLU A 36 -19.97 3.43 2.15
CA GLU A 36 -20.23 2.97 3.53
C GLU A 36 -19.08 3.33 4.48
N VAL A 37 -17.83 3.11 4.07
CA VAL A 37 -16.68 3.51 4.90
C VAL A 37 -16.64 5.02 5.10
N LEU A 38 -16.87 5.80 4.02
CA LEU A 38 -16.85 7.26 4.10
C LEU A 38 -17.92 7.83 5.01
N LYS A 39 -19.12 7.21 5.06
CA LYS A 39 -20.16 7.56 6.04
C LYS A 39 -19.67 7.39 7.48
N GLY A 40 -18.96 6.29 7.76
CA GLY A 40 -18.37 6.04 9.09
C GLY A 40 -17.30 7.06 9.49
N LEU A 41 -16.62 7.69 8.51
CA LEU A 41 -15.57 8.68 8.75
C LEU A 41 -16.09 10.12 8.87
N TRP A 42 -17.38 10.37 8.75
CA TRP A 42 -17.98 11.71 8.75
C TRP A 42 -17.59 12.55 9.97
N ALA A 43 -17.63 11.98 11.17
CA ALA A 43 -17.24 12.67 12.39
C ALA A 43 -15.76 13.10 12.35
N LYS A 44 -14.89 12.22 11.88
CA LYS A 44 -13.45 12.48 11.74
C LYS A 44 -13.15 13.58 10.73
N PHE A 45 -13.89 13.59 9.62
CA PHE A 45 -13.76 14.68 8.65
C PHE A 45 -14.13 16.04 9.25
N ASN A 46 -15.18 16.11 10.05
CA ASN A 46 -15.57 17.36 10.72
C ASN A 46 -14.50 17.88 11.70
N GLU A 47 -13.74 17.00 12.33
CA GLU A 47 -12.60 17.39 13.19
C GLU A 47 -11.45 18.02 12.38
N LEU A 48 -11.22 17.53 11.16
CA LEU A 48 -10.11 17.99 10.31
C LEU A 48 -10.40 19.31 9.58
N TYR A 49 -11.67 19.70 9.47
CA TYR A 49 -12.06 20.87 8.70
C TYR A 49 -12.63 21.95 9.62
N SER A 50 -12.17 23.20 9.41
CA SER A 50 -12.73 24.35 10.13
C SER A 50 -14.21 24.56 9.75
N ILE A 51 -15.02 24.95 10.71
CA ILE A 51 -16.42 25.35 10.52
C ILE A 51 -16.55 26.72 9.85
N THR A 52 -15.47 27.49 9.74
CA THR A 52 -15.45 28.83 9.14
C THR A 52 -14.47 28.88 7.95
N GLY A 53 -14.72 29.79 7.02
CA GLY A 53 -13.87 30.02 5.83
C GLY A 53 -14.50 29.54 4.53
N ARG A 54 -13.68 29.58 3.45
CA ARG A 54 -14.12 29.13 2.12
C ARG A 54 -14.29 27.61 2.08
N PRO A 55 -15.39 27.06 1.57
CA PRO A 55 -15.56 25.62 1.37
C PRO A 55 -14.40 25.01 0.59
N SER A 56 -13.82 23.94 1.10
CA SER A 56 -12.77 23.15 0.45
C SER A 56 -13.37 22.00 -0.36
N ILE A 57 -12.52 21.19 -1.02
CA ILE A 57 -12.97 19.94 -1.61
C ILE A 57 -13.46 19.02 -0.48
N ALA A 58 -14.63 18.42 -0.66
CA ALA A 58 -15.15 17.44 0.28
C ALA A 58 -14.18 16.23 0.40
N PRO A 59 -13.81 15.80 1.62
CA PRO A 59 -12.88 14.69 1.82
C PRO A 59 -13.33 13.39 1.16
N GLU A 60 -14.63 13.16 1.06
CA GLU A 60 -15.21 12.02 0.38
C GLU A 60 -14.89 12.03 -1.12
N LYS A 61 -15.02 13.20 -1.77
CA LYS A 61 -14.65 13.36 -3.19
C LYS A 61 -13.15 13.18 -3.40
N LEU A 62 -12.32 13.69 -2.47
CA LEU A 62 -10.86 13.51 -2.52
C LEU A 62 -10.47 12.02 -2.44
N LEU A 63 -11.02 11.28 -1.48
CA LEU A 63 -10.70 9.86 -1.29
C LEU A 63 -11.18 9.01 -2.46
N ARG A 64 -12.39 9.28 -3.01
CA ARG A 64 -12.83 8.60 -4.23
C ARG A 64 -11.92 8.90 -5.42
N ALA A 65 -11.45 10.14 -5.58
CA ALA A 65 -10.53 10.51 -6.64
C ALA A 65 -9.15 9.84 -6.47
N LEU A 66 -8.63 9.74 -5.24
CA LEU A 66 -7.40 9.00 -4.94
C LEU A 66 -7.55 7.49 -5.18
N LEU A 67 -8.71 6.90 -4.87
CA LEU A 67 -8.99 5.50 -5.23
C LEU A 67 -8.94 5.28 -6.74
N LEU A 68 -9.55 6.18 -7.54
CA LEU A 68 -9.46 6.10 -9.00
C LEU A 68 -8.02 6.21 -9.49
N GLN A 69 -7.23 7.09 -8.87
CA GLN A 69 -5.81 7.23 -9.20
C GLN A 69 -5.07 5.91 -9.06
N ILE A 70 -5.33 5.16 -7.98
CA ILE A 70 -4.76 3.84 -7.75
C ILE A 70 -5.36 2.80 -8.72
N LEU A 71 -6.68 2.65 -8.74
CA LEU A 71 -7.37 1.60 -9.50
C LEU A 71 -7.12 1.65 -11.01
N TYR A 72 -6.89 2.84 -11.55
CA TYR A 72 -6.61 3.07 -12.98
C TYR A 72 -5.16 3.46 -13.26
N THR A 73 -4.27 3.33 -12.27
CA THR A 73 -2.84 3.60 -12.43
C THR A 73 -2.56 4.99 -13.01
N VAL A 74 -3.31 6.01 -12.55
CA VAL A 74 -3.18 7.39 -13.03
C VAL A 74 -1.94 8.04 -12.42
N ARG A 75 -0.92 8.27 -13.24
CA ARG A 75 0.44 8.62 -12.78
C ARG A 75 0.58 9.98 -12.09
N SER A 76 -0.33 10.91 -12.27
CA SER A 76 -0.23 12.24 -11.66
C SER A 76 -1.59 12.83 -11.36
N GLU A 77 -1.63 13.72 -10.36
CA GLU A 77 -2.84 14.48 -10.02
C GLU A 77 -3.28 15.39 -11.17
N ARG A 78 -2.34 15.91 -11.98
CA ARG A 78 -2.68 16.67 -13.19
C ARG A 78 -3.45 15.79 -14.17
N LEU A 79 -2.96 14.59 -14.46
CA LEU A 79 -3.66 13.64 -15.33
C LEU A 79 -4.99 13.18 -14.73
N LEU A 80 -5.08 13.03 -13.40
CA LEU A 80 -6.33 12.71 -12.72
C LEU A 80 -7.36 13.83 -12.93
N MET A 81 -6.97 15.08 -12.76
CA MET A 81 -7.87 16.23 -13.00
C MET A 81 -8.30 16.30 -14.45
N GLU A 82 -7.40 16.05 -15.39
CA GLU A 82 -7.70 15.95 -16.81
C GLU A 82 -8.72 14.85 -17.10
N GLN A 83 -8.52 13.64 -16.56
CA GLN A 83 -9.49 12.55 -16.69
C GLN A 83 -10.86 12.92 -16.09
N LEU A 84 -10.89 13.55 -14.93
CA LEU A 84 -12.14 14.01 -14.32
C LEU A 84 -12.86 15.06 -15.16
N GLN A 85 -12.17 15.78 -16.06
CA GLN A 85 -12.77 16.79 -16.91
C GLN A 85 -13.75 16.18 -17.94
N TYR A 86 -13.42 15.05 -18.53
CA TYR A 86 -14.17 14.45 -19.64
C TYR A 86 -14.58 12.98 -19.47
N ASN A 87 -14.04 12.27 -18.46
CA ASN A 87 -14.39 10.87 -18.23
C ASN A 87 -15.62 10.74 -17.33
N LEU A 88 -16.75 10.39 -17.93
CA LEU A 88 -18.02 10.22 -17.22
C LEU A 88 -17.98 9.21 -16.09
N LEU A 89 -17.27 8.10 -16.28
CA LEU A 89 -17.11 7.07 -15.26
C LEU A 89 -16.38 7.61 -14.04
N PHE A 90 -15.33 8.40 -14.25
CA PHE A 90 -14.57 9.02 -13.17
C PHE A 90 -15.39 10.07 -12.44
N ARG A 91 -16.11 10.93 -13.18
CA ARG A 91 -17.02 11.92 -12.58
C ARG A 91 -18.09 11.25 -11.73
N TRP A 92 -18.72 10.20 -12.27
CA TRP A 92 -19.69 9.40 -11.53
C TRP A 92 -19.12 8.82 -10.25
N PHE A 93 -17.95 8.18 -10.32
CA PHE A 93 -17.34 7.53 -9.15
C PHE A 93 -16.98 8.54 -8.05
N VAL A 94 -16.49 9.71 -8.42
CA VAL A 94 -16.14 10.79 -7.47
C VAL A 94 -17.39 11.49 -6.91
N GLY A 95 -18.49 11.50 -7.67
CA GLY A 95 -19.72 12.21 -7.34
C GLY A 95 -19.68 13.66 -7.82
N LEU A 96 -19.12 13.90 -9.02
CA LEU A 96 -19.14 15.18 -9.71
C LEU A 96 -20.29 15.20 -10.72
N ASN A 97 -21.11 16.27 -10.70
CA ASN A 97 -22.12 16.51 -11.73
C ASN A 97 -21.46 16.87 -13.07
N MET A 98 -22.22 16.77 -14.16
CA MET A 98 -21.71 17.05 -15.51
C MET A 98 -21.17 18.47 -15.69
N ASP A 99 -21.82 19.43 -15.09
CA ASP A 99 -21.53 20.86 -15.12
C ASP A 99 -20.59 21.33 -13.98
N GLU A 100 -20.34 20.46 -12.98
CA GLU A 100 -19.48 20.81 -11.84
C GLU A 100 -18.01 20.94 -12.31
N PRO A 101 -17.35 22.09 -12.05
CA PRO A 101 -15.96 22.29 -12.46
C PRO A 101 -15.02 21.36 -11.70
N VAL A 102 -14.03 20.85 -12.39
CA VAL A 102 -12.96 20.04 -11.78
C VAL A 102 -11.92 20.95 -11.13
N TRP A 103 -11.35 20.49 -10.05
CA TRP A 103 -10.33 21.21 -9.29
C TRP A 103 -9.01 21.32 -10.09
N VAL A 104 -8.22 22.34 -9.78
CA VAL A 104 -6.83 22.39 -10.26
C VAL A 104 -5.94 21.49 -9.37
N ALA A 105 -4.91 20.90 -9.97
CA ALA A 105 -4.06 19.91 -9.27
C ALA A 105 -3.44 20.45 -7.98
N THR A 106 -3.03 21.73 -7.93
CA THR A 106 -2.48 22.35 -6.72
C THR A 106 -3.47 22.47 -5.56
N VAL A 107 -4.75 22.71 -5.87
CA VAL A 107 -5.82 22.73 -4.86
C VAL A 107 -6.09 21.32 -4.37
N PHE A 108 -6.09 20.35 -5.28
CA PHE A 108 -6.25 18.93 -4.94
C PHE A 108 -5.14 18.47 -3.99
N SER A 109 -3.85 18.72 -4.33
CA SER A 109 -2.70 18.33 -3.51
C SER A 109 -2.78 18.91 -2.10
N LYS A 110 -3.06 20.23 -1.97
CA LYS A 110 -3.19 20.89 -0.66
C LYS A 110 -4.32 20.30 0.20
N ASN A 111 -5.43 19.88 -0.42
CA ASN A 111 -6.52 19.27 0.31
C ASN A 111 -6.21 17.80 0.68
N ARG A 112 -5.51 17.05 -0.20
CA ARG A 112 -5.01 15.73 0.13
C ARG A 112 -4.09 15.75 1.35
N ASP A 113 -3.19 16.72 1.45
CA ASP A 113 -2.22 16.81 2.53
C ASP A 113 -2.90 16.91 3.91
N ARG A 114 -4.09 17.52 4.02
CA ARG A 114 -4.91 17.49 5.25
C ARG A 114 -5.34 16.08 5.65
N LEU A 115 -5.62 15.20 4.67
CA LEU A 115 -5.99 13.81 4.95
C LEU A 115 -4.82 13.00 5.50
N LEU A 116 -3.58 13.40 5.16
CA LEU A 116 -2.37 12.79 5.71
C LEU A 116 -2.25 13.03 7.21
N GLU A 117 -2.56 14.25 7.68
CA GLU A 117 -2.48 14.62 9.10
C GLU A 117 -3.47 13.86 9.98
N GLY A 118 -4.61 13.43 9.44
CA GLY A 118 -5.70 12.81 10.19
C GLY A 118 -5.68 11.29 10.27
N GLU A 119 -4.61 10.62 9.85
CA GLU A 119 -4.52 9.15 9.76
C GLU A 119 -5.66 8.50 8.95
N ILE A 120 -6.25 9.24 8.03
CA ILE A 120 -7.45 8.85 7.28
C ILE A 120 -7.24 7.55 6.50
N ALA A 121 -6.03 7.29 5.96
CA ALA A 121 -5.77 6.03 5.26
C ALA A 121 -5.94 4.82 6.19
N ARG A 122 -5.46 4.91 7.42
CA ARG A 122 -5.56 3.82 8.42
C ARG A 122 -7.01 3.60 8.84
N LEU A 123 -7.75 4.68 9.10
CA LEU A 123 -9.17 4.61 9.43
C LEU A 123 -10.02 4.09 8.25
N PHE A 124 -9.70 4.50 7.04
CA PHE A 124 -10.35 4.01 5.83
C PHE A 124 -10.07 2.51 5.64
N PHE A 125 -8.82 2.08 5.81
CA PHE A 125 -8.44 0.67 5.73
C PHE A 125 -9.16 -0.16 6.80
N ALA A 126 -9.23 0.32 8.04
CA ALA A 126 -9.97 -0.34 9.13
C ALA A 126 -11.45 -0.49 8.79
N GLY A 127 -12.08 0.54 8.21
CA GLY A 127 -13.47 0.46 7.77
C GLY A 127 -13.71 -0.57 6.66
N VAL A 128 -12.77 -0.69 5.69
CA VAL A 128 -12.82 -1.72 4.66
C VAL A 128 -12.63 -3.12 5.26
N LEU A 129 -11.71 -3.25 6.24
CA LEU A 129 -11.46 -4.50 6.95
C LEU A 129 -12.70 -4.98 7.72
N GLU A 130 -13.41 -4.04 8.37
CA GLU A 130 -14.64 -4.36 9.10
C GLU A 130 -15.77 -4.85 8.17
N GLN A 131 -15.87 -4.29 6.96
CA GLN A 131 -16.80 -4.83 5.96
C GLN A 131 -16.45 -6.27 5.56
N ALA A 132 -15.16 -6.58 5.40
CA ALA A 132 -14.72 -7.93 5.11
C ALA A 132 -15.02 -8.90 6.26
N ARG A 133 -14.86 -8.45 7.51
CA ARG A 133 -15.20 -9.20 8.72
C ARG A 133 -16.70 -9.50 8.78
N SER A 134 -17.51 -8.47 8.56
CA SER A 134 -18.98 -8.58 8.55
C SER A 134 -19.51 -9.51 7.43
N ALA A 135 -18.76 -9.62 6.32
CA ALA A 135 -19.07 -10.51 5.20
C ALA A 135 -18.49 -11.93 5.34
N ASP A 136 -17.92 -12.29 6.50
CA ASP A 136 -17.23 -13.58 6.77
C ASP A 136 -16.12 -13.90 5.75
N LEU A 137 -15.42 -12.88 5.27
CA LEU A 137 -14.30 -13.04 4.33
C LEU A 137 -12.93 -13.17 5.00
N LEU A 138 -12.84 -12.90 6.31
CA LEU A 138 -11.60 -12.99 7.07
C LEU A 138 -11.54 -14.29 7.87
N SER A 139 -10.35 -14.89 7.91
CA SER A 139 -10.01 -15.99 8.82
C SER A 139 -9.17 -15.42 9.97
N ASP A 140 -9.42 -15.90 11.18
CA ASP A 140 -8.75 -15.46 12.42
C ASP A 140 -7.67 -16.44 12.89
N GLU A 141 -7.35 -17.47 12.10
CA GLU A 141 -6.49 -18.56 12.56
C GLU A 141 -5.10 -18.54 11.92
N HIS A 142 -5.04 -18.24 10.63
CA HIS A 142 -3.83 -18.46 9.83
C HIS A 142 -3.50 -17.28 8.93
N PHE A 143 -2.32 -16.71 9.17
CA PHE A 143 -1.83 -15.51 8.51
C PHE A 143 -0.48 -15.75 7.85
N SER A 144 -0.08 -14.83 6.98
CA SER A 144 1.26 -14.74 6.41
C SER A 144 1.77 -13.32 6.46
N VAL A 145 3.04 -13.16 6.79
CA VAL A 145 3.73 -11.87 6.80
C VAL A 145 4.90 -11.88 5.83
N ASP A 146 5.09 -10.77 5.15
CA ASP A 146 6.25 -10.54 4.30
C ASP A 146 6.47 -9.05 4.06
N GLY A 147 7.69 -8.69 3.64
CA GLY A 147 8.10 -7.35 3.32
C GLY A 147 8.53 -7.18 1.86
N THR A 148 8.53 -5.95 1.39
CA THR A 148 9.03 -5.61 0.07
C THR A 148 9.69 -4.25 0.07
N LEU A 149 10.82 -4.13 -0.65
CA LEU A 149 11.44 -2.83 -0.88
C LEU A 149 10.65 -2.01 -1.90
N MET A 150 10.39 -0.76 -1.55
CA MET A 150 9.79 0.25 -2.39
C MET A 150 10.82 1.36 -2.62
N GLU A 151 11.22 1.57 -3.88
CA GLU A 151 12.22 2.56 -4.24
C GLU A 151 11.69 3.97 -3.92
N ALA A 152 12.49 4.77 -3.21
CA ALA A 152 12.19 6.18 -2.97
C ALA A 152 12.38 6.99 -4.25
N TRP A 153 11.70 8.13 -4.36
CA TRP A 153 11.91 9.07 -5.47
C TRP A 153 13.32 9.68 -5.45
N ALA A 154 13.93 9.76 -4.27
CA ALA A 154 15.27 10.28 -4.07
C ALA A 154 16.31 9.50 -4.90
N GLY A 155 17.06 10.21 -5.71
CA GLY A 155 18.16 9.62 -6.49
C GLY A 155 19.43 9.45 -5.67
N GLN A 156 20.32 8.56 -6.09
CA GLN A 156 21.59 8.31 -5.42
C GLN A 156 22.50 9.55 -5.30
N LYS A 157 22.34 10.55 -6.17
CA LYS A 157 23.07 11.83 -6.09
C LYS A 157 22.70 12.65 -4.86
N SER A 158 21.48 12.46 -4.33
CA SER A 158 21.05 13.12 -3.09
C SER A 158 21.60 12.46 -1.83
N PHE A 159 22.19 11.26 -1.94
CA PHE A 159 22.73 10.52 -0.79
C PHE A 159 24.12 11.04 -0.45
N GLN A 160 24.18 12.01 0.47
CA GLN A 160 25.36 12.77 0.84
C GLN A 160 25.76 12.50 2.28
N ARG A 161 26.98 12.89 2.63
CA ARG A 161 27.50 12.74 3.99
C ARG A 161 26.75 13.62 4.98
N LYS A 162 26.44 13.05 6.13
CA LYS A 162 25.76 13.76 7.25
C LYS A 162 26.60 14.88 7.85
N ASP A 163 27.94 14.76 7.75
CA ASP A 163 28.89 15.76 8.28
C ASP A 163 29.08 16.98 7.36
N GLY A 164 28.40 17.02 6.21
CA GLY A 164 28.47 18.12 5.25
C GLY A 164 29.82 18.25 4.53
N SER A 165 30.74 17.31 4.70
CA SER A 165 32.03 17.34 4.02
C SER A 165 31.87 17.01 2.55
N GLU A 166 32.05 17.99 1.68
CA GLU A 166 32.13 17.80 0.24
C GLU A 166 33.50 17.24 -0.14
N LYS A 167 33.56 16.03 -0.66
CA LYS A 167 34.71 15.63 -1.48
C LYS A 167 34.36 15.89 -2.93
N PRO A 168 35.19 16.64 -3.69
CA PRO A 168 35.02 16.74 -5.12
C PRO A 168 35.09 15.32 -5.72
N PRO A 169 34.17 14.98 -6.65
CA PRO A 169 34.18 13.68 -7.28
C PRO A 169 35.48 13.51 -8.07
N PRO A 170 36.24 12.43 -7.87
CA PRO A 170 37.27 12.05 -8.81
C PRO A 170 36.62 11.65 -10.14
N ASP A 171 37.28 11.94 -11.26
CA ASP A 171 36.80 11.67 -12.62
C ASP A 171 36.78 10.17 -13.00
N GLU A 172 36.86 9.25 -12.04
CA GLU A 172 36.93 7.83 -12.32
C GLU A 172 35.59 7.11 -12.21
N ALA A 173 35.32 6.25 -13.21
CA ALA A 173 34.15 5.40 -13.31
C ALA A 173 34.21 4.24 -12.31
N GLY A 174 33.77 4.46 -11.05
CA GLY A 174 33.58 3.42 -10.04
C GLY A 174 32.17 2.79 -10.10
N ASN A 175 31.95 1.69 -9.39
CA ASN A 175 30.62 1.10 -9.22
C ASN A 175 29.74 2.06 -8.40
N PRO A 176 28.74 2.74 -8.99
CA PRO A 176 28.02 3.85 -8.36
C PRO A 176 27.11 3.44 -7.19
N THR A 177 27.02 2.15 -6.87
CA THR A 177 26.08 1.65 -5.85
C THR A 177 26.71 1.28 -4.53
N VAL A 178 28.00 0.96 -4.52
CA VAL A 178 28.72 0.53 -3.30
C VAL A 178 29.95 1.38 -3.07
N ASP A 179 30.60 1.76 -4.13
CA ASP A 179 31.83 2.53 -4.13
C ASP A 179 31.67 3.70 -5.14
N PHE A 180 30.89 4.69 -4.72
CA PHE A 180 30.66 5.85 -5.55
C PHE A 180 31.86 6.80 -5.40
N HIS A 181 32.65 6.90 -6.46
CA HIS A 181 33.89 7.70 -6.48
C HIS A 181 34.92 7.31 -5.40
N GLY A 182 35.06 6.00 -5.14
CA GLY A 182 36.03 5.52 -4.14
C GLY A 182 35.58 5.68 -2.67
N GLU A 183 34.31 6.01 -2.44
CA GLU A 183 33.76 6.17 -1.08
C GLU A 183 32.68 5.10 -0.77
N LYS A 184 32.91 4.32 0.28
CA LYS A 184 31.94 3.36 0.79
C LYS A 184 30.81 4.09 1.51
N ARG A 185 29.64 4.14 0.88
CA ARG A 185 28.43 4.79 1.42
C ARG A 185 27.62 3.84 2.30
N SER A 186 27.21 4.31 3.47
CA SER A 186 26.36 3.57 4.40
C SER A 186 25.30 4.49 5.02
N ASN A 187 24.21 3.93 5.52
CA ASN A 187 23.16 4.68 6.22
C ASN A 187 23.63 5.33 7.53
N GLU A 188 24.77 4.90 8.06
CA GLU A 188 25.37 5.49 9.26
C GLU A 188 26.04 6.82 8.94
N THR A 189 26.73 6.89 7.80
CA THR A 189 27.55 8.04 7.40
C THR A 189 26.87 8.97 6.41
N HIS A 190 25.85 8.49 5.69
CA HIS A 190 25.17 9.23 4.64
C HIS A 190 23.66 9.24 4.84
N GLU A 191 23.02 10.29 4.32
CA GLU A 191 21.56 10.41 4.23
C GLU A 191 21.16 11.12 2.92
N SER A 192 19.91 10.96 2.51
CA SER A 192 19.41 11.65 1.33
C SER A 192 18.97 13.08 1.69
N THR A 193 19.51 14.06 0.99
CA THR A 193 19.08 15.47 1.11
C THR A 193 17.68 15.73 0.52
N THR A 194 17.18 14.83 -0.33
CA THR A 194 15.84 14.93 -0.92
C THR A 194 14.80 14.22 -0.06
N ASP A 195 15.16 13.12 0.62
CA ASP A 195 14.29 12.29 1.41
C ASP A 195 15.08 11.63 2.55
N ALA A 196 15.17 12.32 3.68
CA ALA A 196 15.98 11.91 4.82
C ALA A 196 15.55 10.58 5.46
N ASP A 197 14.31 10.13 5.22
CA ASP A 197 13.80 8.87 5.73
C ASP A 197 14.15 7.66 4.84
N ALA A 198 14.46 7.89 3.57
CA ALA A 198 14.85 6.83 2.65
C ALA A 198 16.23 6.26 3.04
N ARG A 199 16.35 4.94 3.06
CA ARG A 199 17.59 4.23 3.43
C ARG A 199 18.14 3.47 2.24
N LEU A 200 19.47 3.40 2.17
CA LEU A 200 20.15 2.59 1.18
C LEU A 200 19.94 1.11 1.52
N ALA A 201 19.25 0.39 0.65
CA ALA A 201 18.88 -1.01 0.86
C ALA A 201 19.07 -1.82 -0.42
N ARG A 202 19.25 -3.13 -0.27
CA ARG A 202 19.37 -4.12 -1.36
C ARG A 202 18.34 -5.21 -1.18
N LYS A 203 17.77 -5.66 -2.27
CA LYS A 203 16.85 -6.80 -2.25
C LYS A 203 17.58 -8.11 -1.89
N SER A 204 18.80 -8.32 -2.39
CA SER A 204 19.66 -9.47 -2.09
C SER A 204 21.11 -9.17 -2.48
N GLY A 205 22.03 -10.06 -2.09
CA GLY A 205 23.43 -9.98 -2.53
C GLY A 205 23.54 -9.96 -4.05
N GLY A 206 24.35 -9.06 -4.60
CA GLY A 206 24.52 -8.89 -6.06
C GLY A 206 23.53 -7.94 -6.75
N HIS A 207 22.47 -7.48 -6.07
CA HIS A 207 21.60 -6.43 -6.59
C HIS A 207 22.12 -5.03 -6.24
N GLU A 208 21.79 -4.06 -7.10
CA GLU A 208 22.07 -2.67 -6.86
C GLU A 208 21.41 -2.19 -5.56
N ALA A 209 22.13 -1.42 -4.75
CA ALA A 209 21.57 -0.75 -3.58
C ALA A 209 20.81 0.51 -4.02
N LYS A 210 19.60 0.69 -3.51
CA LYS A 210 18.72 1.82 -3.81
C LYS A 210 18.22 2.47 -2.54
N LEU A 211 17.96 3.77 -2.60
CA LEU A 211 17.22 4.45 -1.55
C LEU A 211 15.78 3.92 -1.56
N ALA A 212 15.35 3.37 -0.45
CA ALA A 212 14.09 2.65 -0.37
C ALA A 212 13.46 2.72 1.02
N TYR A 213 12.19 2.34 1.05
CA TYR A 213 11.41 1.99 2.23
C TYR A 213 11.13 0.48 2.24
N CYS A 214 10.77 -0.05 3.39
CA CYS A 214 10.30 -1.42 3.55
C CYS A 214 8.78 -1.41 3.82
N GLY A 215 7.99 -1.80 2.82
CA GLY A 215 6.55 -1.97 2.98
C GLY A 215 6.24 -3.41 3.35
N ASN A 216 5.54 -3.61 4.47
CA ASN A 216 5.22 -4.92 5.02
C ASN A 216 3.71 -5.10 5.09
N VAL A 217 3.23 -6.31 4.83
CA VAL A 217 1.83 -6.65 4.95
C VAL A 217 1.65 -7.95 5.73
N LEU A 218 0.57 -8.01 6.48
CA LEU A 218 0.04 -9.21 7.09
C LEU A 218 -1.24 -9.58 6.35
N ILE A 219 -1.33 -10.79 5.81
CA ILE A 219 -2.52 -11.28 5.10
C ILE A 219 -3.15 -12.45 5.84
N GLU A 220 -4.47 -12.58 5.80
CA GLU A 220 -5.12 -13.83 6.13
C GLU A 220 -5.02 -14.82 4.94
N ASN A 221 -4.93 -16.12 5.24
CA ASN A 221 -4.57 -17.12 4.24
C ASN A 221 -5.76 -17.83 3.56
N ARG A 222 -7.02 -17.58 3.96
CA ARG A 222 -8.21 -18.12 3.34
C ARG A 222 -8.50 -17.44 2.00
N ASN A 223 -8.58 -16.13 2.01
CA ASN A 223 -8.96 -15.31 0.87
C ASN A 223 -7.84 -14.40 0.35
N GLY A 224 -6.72 -14.27 1.09
CA GLY A 224 -5.59 -13.40 0.72
C GLY A 224 -5.88 -11.91 0.93
N LEU A 225 -6.70 -11.59 1.93
CA LEU A 225 -7.01 -10.21 2.30
C LEU A 225 -5.94 -9.66 3.24
N VAL A 226 -5.54 -8.42 3.04
CA VAL A 226 -4.58 -7.72 3.90
C VAL A 226 -5.26 -7.36 5.21
N VAL A 227 -4.75 -7.82 6.35
CA VAL A 227 -5.29 -7.50 7.67
C VAL A 227 -4.51 -6.40 8.37
N ASP A 228 -3.25 -6.20 8.02
CA ASP A 228 -2.45 -5.06 8.49
C ASP A 228 -1.37 -4.70 7.45
N ALA A 229 -0.96 -3.43 7.46
CA ALA A 229 0.05 -2.89 6.55
C ALA A 229 0.92 -1.87 7.28
N GLU A 230 2.23 -2.06 7.25
CA GLU A 230 3.20 -1.20 7.94
C GLU A 230 4.35 -0.81 7.02
N LEU A 231 4.71 0.47 7.01
CA LEU A 231 5.87 0.97 6.28
C LEU A 231 6.95 1.42 7.26
N LEU A 232 8.14 0.86 7.10
CA LEU A 232 9.31 1.23 7.89
C LEU A 232 10.44 1.74 6.98
N GLN A 233 11.43 2.41 7.60
CA GLN A 233 12.69 2.68 6.94
C GLN A 233 13.37 1.35 6.59
N ALA A 234 13.91 1.24 5.37
CA ALA A 234 14.58 0.02 4.94
C ALA A 234 15.91 -0.17 5.68
N ASN A 235 15.96 -1.15 6.57
CA ASN A 235 17.15 -1.58 7.28
C ASN A 235 17.22 -3.12 7.29
N GLY A 236 18.26 -3.69 7.93
CA GLY A 236 18.43 -5.14 7.99
C GLY A 236 17.43 -5.90 8.89
N THR A 237 16.59 -5.18 9.66
CA THR A 237 15.63 -5.75 10.62
C THR A 237 14.18 -5.36 10.31
N ALA A 238 13.93 -4.37 9.45
CA ALA A 238 12.62 -3.76 9.21
C ALA A 238 11.48 -4.76 8.98
N GLU A 239 11.73 -5.83 8.23
CA GLU A 239 10.71 -6.86 7.98
C GLU A 239 10.32 -7.58 9.28
N ARG A 240 11.30 -7.92 10.12
CA ARG A 240 11.05 -8.60 11.39
C ARG A 240 10.40 -7.68 12.40
N ASP A 241 10.86 -6.43 12.47
CA ASP A 241 10.31 -5.41 13.36
C ASP A 241 8.85 -5.13 13.00
N ALA A 242 8.52 -5.00 11.71
CA ALA A 242 7.16 -4.86 11.22
C ALA A 242 6.29 -6.09 11.54
N ALA A 243 6.83 -7.30 11.40
CA ALA A 243 6.10 -8.52 11.72
C ALA A 243 5.70 -8.59 13.19
N LEU A 244 6.60 -8.17 14.10
CA LEU A 244 6.30 -8.10 15.53
C LEU A 244 5.27 -7.01 15.84
N LEU A 245 5.40 -5.81 15.27
CA LEU A 245 4.43 -4.73 15.43
C LEU A 245 3.03 -5.12 14.93
N MET A 246 2.94 -5.79 13.79
CA MET A 246 1.66 -6.26 13.26
C MET A 246 1.08 -7.42 14.09
N ALA A 247 1.94 -8.31 14.60
CA ALA A 247 1.52 -9.39 15.49
C ALA A 247 0.98 -8.88 16.83
N GLU A 248 1.60 -7.82 17.40
CA GLU A 248 1.14 -7.17 18.63
C GLU A 248 -0.24 -6.52 18.48
N ARG A 249 -0.55 -6.00 17.27
CA ARG A 249 -1.85 -5.40 16.97
C ARG A 249 -2.95 -6.41 16.62
N MET A 250 -2.63 -7.69 16.54
CA MET A 250 -3.64 -8.71 16.26
C MET A 250 -4.61 -8.82 17.44
N GLU A 251 -5.88 -8.57 17.15
CA GLU A 251 -6.96 -8.66 18.14
C GLU A 251 -7.31 -10.12 18.44
N GLY A 252 -7.66 -10.41 19.67
CA GLY A 252 -8.20 -11.68 20.12
C GLY A 252 -7.29 -12.44 21.08
N SER A 253 -7.90 -13.36 21.87
CA SER A 253 -7.19 -14.23 22.83
C SER A 253 -6.81 -15.59 22.24
N GLN A 254 -7.24 -15.88 21.02
CA GLN A 254 -6.99 -17.17 20.37
C GLN A 254 -5.54 -17.24 19.89
N ARG A 255 -5.00 -18.47 19.93
CA ARG A 255 -3.68 -18.73 19.35
C ARG A 255 -3.78 -18.71 17.84
N VAL A 256 -3.05 -17.80 17.20
CA VAL A 256 -2.97 -17.68 15.74
C VAL A 256 -1.67 -18.23 15.19
N THR A 257 -1.67 -18.55 13.90
CA THR A 257 -0.47 -19.00 13.19
C THR A 257 -0.04 -17.92 12.20
N VAL A 258 1.24 -17.54 12.22
CA VAL A 258 1.82 -16.61 11.24
C VAL A 258 2.92 -17.30 10.47
N ALA A 259 2.75 -17.40 9.15
CA ALA A 259 3.75 -17.93 8.23
C ALA A 259 4.67 -16.82 7.72
N ALA A 260 5.96 -17.11 7.61
CA ALA A 260 6.95 -16.19 7.08
C ALA A 260 8.06 -16.92 6.31
N ASP A 261 8.86 -16.16 5.57
CA ASP A 261 9.97 -16.72 4.81
C ASP A 261 11.20 -17.00 5.70
N LYS A 262 12.28 -17.56 5.11
CA LYS A 262 13.52 -17.89 5.82
C LYS A 262 14.28 -16.67 6.34
N GLY A 263 14.01 -15.47 5.87
CA GLY A 263 14.59 -14.22 6.36
C GLY A 263 14.15 -13.90 7.79
N TYR A 264 12.99 -14.40 8.16
CA TYR A 264 12.40 -14.26 9.50
C TYR A 264 12.89 -15.33 10.50
N ASP A 265 13.68 -16.32 10.08
CA ASP A 265 14.17 -17.40 10.95
C ASP A 265 15.25 -16.93 11.92
N THR A 266 14.84 -16.23 12.96
CA THR A 266 15.70 -15.77 14.06
C THR A 266 15.14 -16.20 15.40
N GLN A 267 16.04 -16.51 16.35
CA GLN A 267 15.63 -16.92 17.71
C GLN A 267 14.81 -15.85 18.40
N GLU A 268 15.17 -14.58 18.20
CA GLU A 268 14.47 -13.43 18.75
C GLU A 268 13.02 -13.37 18.26
N LEU A 269 12.78 -13.33 16.94
CA LEU A 269 11.43 -13.27 16.37
C LEU A 269 10.58 -14.46 16.79
N VAL A 270 11.14 -15.68 16.76
CA VAL A 270 10.40 -16.89 17.16
C VAL A 270 10.03 -16.85 18.64
N ARG A 271 10.90 -16.32 19.50
CA ARG A 271 10.62 -16.14 20.93
C ARG A 271 9.53 -15.10 21.17
N GLU A 272 9.65 -13.91 20.56
CA GLU A 272 8.70 -12.80 20.73
C GLU A 272 7.31 -13.19 20.20
N MET A 273 7.19 -13.78 19.01
CA MET A 273 5.91 -14.26 18.49
C MET A 273 5.25 -15.27 19.44
N ARG A 274 6.03 -16.23 19.97
CA ARG A 274 5.50 -17.20 20.95
C ARG A 274 5.04 -16.52 22.25
N GLY A 275 5.72 -15.46 22.65
CA GLY A 275 5.32 -14.63 23.81
C GLY A 275 3.98 -13.92 23.62
N MET A 276 3.67 -13.55 22.38
CA MET A 276 2.39 -12.92 21.98
C MET A 276 1.28 -13.94 21.63
N ASN A 277 1.41 -15.21 22.03
CA ASN A 277 0.48 -16.29 21.70
C ASN A 277 0.36 -16.58 20.18
N VAL A 278 1.37 -16.22 19.39
CA VAL A 278 1.47 -16.50 17.95
C VAL A 278 2.32 -17.75 17.73
N THR A 279 1.83 -18.69 16.93
CA THR A 279 2.62 -19.85 16.48
C THR A 279 3.37 -19.47 15.20
N PRO A 280 4.70 -19.29 15.23
CA PRO A 280 5.47 -18.96 14.04
C PRO A 280 5.63 -20.18 13.14
N HIS A 281 5.20 -20.11 11.88
CA HIS A 281 5.48 -21.08 10.84
C HIS A 281 6.51 -20.51 9.85
N VAL A 282 7.66 -20.13 10.36
CA VAL A 282 8.76 -19.58 9.57
C VAL A 282 9.49 -20.68 8.80
N ALA A 283 9.82 -20.42 7.54
CA ALA A 283 10.61 -21.35 6.73
C ALA A 283 12.02 -21.50 7.32
N GLN A 284 12.50 -22.73 7.50
CA GLN A 284 13.80 -23.01 8.10
C GLN A 284 14.95 -22.47 7.24
N ASN A 285 15.94 -21.87 7.91
CA ASN A 285 17.19 -21.41 7.30
C ASN A 285 18.36 -22.27 7.79
N ASP A 286 18.52 -23.44 7.19
CA ASP A 286 19.56 -24.41 7.57
C ASP A 286 20.99 -23.93 7.21
N HIS A 287 21.13 -22.92 6.36
CA HIS A 287 22.41 -22.34 5.98
C HIS A 287 22.93 -21.30 7.00
N ARG A 288 22.12 -20.94 8.00
CA ARG A 288 22.51 -19.98 9.01
C ARG A 288 23.51 -20.59 9.99
N ARG A 289 24.54 -19.82 10.35
CA ARG A 289 25.45 -20.22 11.41
C ARG A 289 24.70 -20.39 12.75
N GLY A 290 24.66 -21.58 13.29
CA GLY A 290 23.87 -21.97 14.46
C GLY A 290 22.55 -22.67 14.14
N GLY A 291 22.23 -22.90 12.85
CA GLY A 291 21.02 -23.60 12.40
C GLY A 291 19.75 -22.74 12.45
N SER A 292 18.61 -23.38 12.17
CA SER A 292 17.30 -22.77 12.22
C SER A 292 16.81 -22.57 13.66
N ALA A 293 16.12 -21.47 13.92
CA ALA A 293 15.41 -21.23 15.19
C ALA A 293 14.11 -22.04 15.29
N MET A 294 13.63 -22.59 14.16
CA MET A 294 12.43 -23.42 14.13
C MET A 294 12.72 -24.85 14.57
N ASP A 295 12.08 -25.25 15.65
CA ASP A 295 12.26 -26.58 16.24
C ASP A 295 11.19 -27.59 15.77
N GLY A 296 11.43 -28.89 16.09
CA GLY A 296 10.54 -29.97 15.70
C GLY A 296 9.13 -29.89 16.31
N ARG A 297 8.88 -29.06 17.33
CA ARG A 297 7.53 -28.84 17.90
C ARG A 297 6.62 -28.17 16.89
N THR A 298 7.17 -27.32 16.02
CA THR A 298 6.41 -26.62 14.97
C THR A 298 6.52 -27.37 13.63
N THR A 299 7.72 -27.74 13.20
CA THR A 299 7.95 -28.26 11.84
C THR A 299 7.36 -29.65 11.58
N ARG A 300 7.11 -30.46 12.63
CA ARG A 300 6.44 -31.76 12.51
C ARG A 300 4.93 -31.67 12.38
N GLN A 301 4.33 -30.49 12.65
CA GLN A 301 2.89 -30.32 12.55
C GLN A 301 2.45 -30.31 11.08
N PRO A 302 1.35 -30.99 10.70
CA PRO A 302 0.85 -31.00 9.33
C PRO A 302 0.57 -29.59 8.79
N GLY A 303 0.06 -28.69 9.64
CA GLY A 303 -0.21 -27.29 9.33
C GLY A 303 1.02 -26.49 8.88
N TYR A 304 2.22 -26.86 9.35
CA TYR A 304 3.45 -26.19 8.94
C TYR A 304 3.68 -26.26 7.41
N LYS A 305 3.54 -27.45 6.83
CA LYS A 305 3.69 -27.64 5.36
C LYS A 305 2.64 -26.86 4.59
N VAL A 306 1.39 -26.85 5.07
CA VAL A 306 0.30 -26.06 4.47
C VAL A 306 0.65 -24.57 4.51
N SER A 307 1.14 -24.08 5.63
CA SER A 307 1.58 -22.68 5.78
C SER A 307 2.64 -22.29 4.75
N GLN A 308 3.65 -23.16 4.53
CA GLN A 308 4.72 -22.88 3.57
C GLN A 308 4.22 -22.77 2.11
N VAL A 309 3.11 -23.42 1.78
CA VAL A 309 2.45 -23.29 0.47
C VAL A 309 1.60 -22.03 0.43
N LYS A 310 0.76 -21.82 1.46
CA LYS A 310 -0.22 -20.72 1.51
C LYS A 310 0.44 -19.34 1.57
N ARG A 311 1.58 -19.20 2.27
CA ARG A 311 2.27 -17.91 2.40
C ARG A 311 2.65 -17.27 1.06
N LYS A 312 2.84 -18.07 0.00
CA LYS A 312 3.16 -17.55 -1.34
C LYS A 312 2.07 -16.63 -1.90
N ARG A 313 0.86 -16.70 -1.37
CA ARG A 313 -0.25 -15.84 -1.76
C ARG A 313 0.02 -14.36 -1.50
N ILE A 314 0.92 -14.04 -0.58
CA ILE A 314 1.34 -12.66 -0.31
C ILE A 314 2.03 -12.00 -1.52
N GLU A 315 2.63 -12.80 -2.40
CA GLU A 315 3.25 -12.32 -3.64
C GLU A 315 2.21 -11.71 -4.59
N GLU A 316 0.94 -12.19 -4.56
CA GLU A 316 -0.16 -11.61 -5.34
C GLU A 316 -0.46 -10.17 -4.87
N VAL A 317 -0.45 -9.93 -3.56
CA VAL A 317 -0.65 -8.61 -2.96
C VAL A 317 0.45 -7.66 -3.41
N PHE A 318 1.71 -8.05 -3.25
CA PHE A 318 2.84 -7.21 -3.66
C PHE A 318 2.89 -7.00 -5.18
N GLY A 319 2.55 -8.01 -5.97
CA GLY A 319 2.41 -7.90 -7.41
C GLY A 319 1.39 -6.80 -7.78
N TRP A 320 0.22 -6.83 -7.17
CA TRP A 320 -0.82 -5.83 -7.38
C TRP A 320 -0.40 -4.43 -6.89
N LEU A 321 0.15 -4.31 -5.68
CA LEU A 321 0.62 -3.04 -5.13
C LEU A 321 1.70 -2.39 -6.01
N LYS A 322 2.59 -3.18 -6.59
CA LYS A 322 3.66 -2.69 -7.46
C LYS A 322 3.19 -2.32 -8.87
N THR A 323 2.21 -3.02 -9.41
CA THR A 323 1.72 -2.79 -10.78
C THR A 323 0.57 -1.79 -10.79
N VAL A 324 -0.55 -2.12 -10.17
CA VAL A 324 -1.76 -1.29 -10.11
C VAL A 324 -1.61 -0.19 -9.07
N GLY A 325 -1.13 -0.52 -7.87
CA GLY A 325 -0.91 0.41 -6.76
C GLY A 325 0.18 1.47 -7.00
N MET A 326 0.95 1.35 -8.08
CA MET A 326 2.03 2.28 -8.47
C MET A 326 3.14 2.45 -7.42
N LEU A 327 3.40 1.43 -6.61
CA LEU A 327 4.35 1.46 -5.51
C LEU A 327 5.73 0.82 -5.77
N PRO A 328 6.17 0.52 -7.03
CA PRO A 328 7.55 0.12 -7.24
C PRO A 328 8.53 1.25 -6.93
N LYS A 329 8.08 2.51 -7.16
CA LYS A 329 8.79 3.74 -6.83
C LYS A 329 7.81 4.78 -6.27
N THR A 330 8.08 5.26 -5.05
CA THR A 330 7.23 6.24 -4.39
C THR A 330 7.48 7.64 -4.97
N ARG A 331 6.45 8.45 -5.10
CA ARG A 331 6.60 9.86 -5.50
C ARG A 331 6.73 10.80 -4.30
N PRO A 332 5.91 10.68 -3.25
CA PRO A 332 6.11 11.42 -2.02
C PRO A 332 7.34 10.89 -1.28
N GLY A 333 7.95 11.74 -0.45
CA GLY A 333 9.01 11.40 0.49
C GLY A 333 8.51 11.40 1.93
N GLY A 334 9.32 10.83 2.82
CA GLY A 334 9.04 10.69 4.24
C GLY A 334 8.19 9.46 4.59
N VAL A 335 8.58 8.75 5.66
CA VAL A 335 7.92 7.51 6.13
C VAL A 335 6.42 7.72 6.33
N HIS A 336 6.02 8.84 6.92
CA HIS A 336 4.61 9.13 7.21
C HIS A 336 3.77 9.22 5.92
N THR A 337 4.22 10.01 4.94
CA THR A 337 3.47 10.21 3.70
C THR A 337 3.44 8.96 2.82
N VAL A 338 4.60 8.28 2.71
CA VAL A 338 4.70 7.03 1.94
C VAL A 338 3.89 5.92 2.64
N GLY A 339 3.91 5.85 3.98
CA GLY A 339 3.12 4.93 4.78
C GLY A 339 1.61 5.14 4.58
N TRP A 340 1.17 6.38 4.55
CA TRP A 340 -0.22 6.71 4.24
C TRP A 340 -0.64 6.17 2.87
N VAL A 341 0.17 6.42 1.83
CA VAL A 341 -0.11 5.95 0.46
C VAL A 341 -0.08 4.43 0.39
N PHE A 342 0.84 3.77 1.10
CA PHE A 342 0.95 2.33 1.17
C PHE A 342 -0.30 1.69 1.80
N THR A 343 -0.72 2.19 2.95
CA THR A 343 -1.94 1.73 3.65
C THR A 343 -3.20 1.96 2.80
N PHE A 344 -3.30 3.11 2.16
CA PHE A 344 -4.44 3.43 1.29
C PHE A 344 -4.47 2.55 0.03
N ALA A 345 -3.30 2.20 -0.54
CA ALA A 345 -3.20 1.26 -1.64
C ALA A 345 -3.57 -0.18 -1.21
N ALA A 346 -3.21 -0.59 0.02
CA ALA A 346 -3.66 -1.86 0.60
C ALA A 346 -5.18 -1.90 0.75
N ALA A 347 -5.82 -0.79 1.17
CA ALA A 347 -7.27 -0.68 1.21
C ALA A 347 -7.91 -0.78 -0.20
N ALA A 348 -7.30 -0.17 -1.21
CA ALA A 348 -7.77 -0.27 -2.59
C ALA A 348 -7.67 -1.71 -3.12
N TYR A 349 -6.57 -2.41 -2.84
CA TYR A 349 -6.43 -3.85 -3.12
C TYR A 349 -7.55 -4.65 -2.47
N HIS A 350 -7.83 -4.37 -1.20
CA HIS A 350 -8.86 -5.03 -0.42
C HIS A 350 -10.25 -4.89 -1.07
N LEU A 351 -10.62 -3.66 -1.45
CA LEU A 351 -11.89 -3.39 -2.16
C LEU A 351 -12.01 -4.19 -3.46
N VAL A 352 -10.94 -4.28 -4.25
CA VAL A 352 -10.91 -5.09 -5.48
C VAL A 352 -11.08 -6.57 -5.16
N ARG A 353 -10.37 -7.07 -4.14
CA ARG A 353 -10.43 -8.48 -3.73
C ARG A 353 -11.81 -8.86 -3.21
N MET A 354 -12.38 -8.05 -2.31
CA MET A 354 -13.74 -8.25 -1.79
C MET A 354 -14.78 -8.25 -2.92
N ARG A 355 -14.70 -7.29 -3.83
CA ARG A 355 -15.58 -7.27 -5.01
C ARG A 355 -15.48 -8.58 -5.79
N ASN A 356 -14.28 -9.12 -6.01
CA ASN A 356 -14.11 -10.39 -6.73
C ASN A 356 -14.71 -11.56 -5.96
N LEU A 357 -14.56 -11.59 -4.63
CA LEU A 357 -15.09 -12.66 -3.80
C LEU A 357 -16.63 -12.61 -3.68
N LEU A 358 -17.22 -11.42 -3.65
CA LEU A 358 -18.65 -11.24 -3.41
C LEU A 358 -19.50 -11.25 -4.70
N TYR A 359 -18.95 -10.79 -5.82
CA TYR A 359 -19.72 -10.49 -7.03
C TYR A 359 -19.26 -11.23 -8.30
N MET A 360 -18.12 -11.94 -8.25
CA MET A 360 -17.76 -12.82 -9.35
C MET A 360 -18.29 -14.24 -9.06
N PRO A 361 -18.95 -14.90 -10.03
CA PRO A 361 -19.30 -16.30 -9.86
C PRO A 361 -18.00 -17.10 -9.68
N VAL A 362 -18.00 -17.98 -8.67
CA VAL A 362 -16.93 -18.97 -8.50
C VAL A 362 -16.87 -19.76 -9.82
N GLN A 363 -15.84 -19.54 -10.61
CA GLN A 363 -15.52 -20.45 -11.69
C GLN A 363 -15.14 -21.77 -11.03
N SER A 364 -16.07 -22.73 -11.07
CA SER A 364 -15.78 -24.12 -10.72
C SER A 364 -14.68 -24.60 -11.66
N VAL A 365 -13.48 -24.79 -11.11
CA VAL A 365 -12.36 -25.49 -11.76
C VAL A 365 -12.63 -26.99 -11.75
#